data_8351d03afa410b907a572e1c8914832a
#
_entry.id   8351d03afa410b907a572e1c8914832a
#
_cell.length_a   1.000
_cell.length_b   1.000
_cell.length_c   1.000
_cell.angle_alpha   90.00
_cell.angle_beta   90.00
_cell.angle_gamma   90.00
#
_symmetry.space_group_name_H-M   'P 1'
#
loop_
_entity.id
_entity.type
_entity.pdbx_description
1 polymer ?
#
loop_
_entity_poly.entity_id
_entity_poly.type
_entity_poly.pdbx_seq_one_letter_code
_entity_poly.pdbx_strand_id
1 'polypeptide(L)'
;ETPATTLPEIKVRDARERPNSPNSGYQSGIITSAKTKQLAKDIPQAITTVTEQLMLDSNADTMKSALRHVAGLTFNSGEGGRIGDNIMLRGFYSFGDLYLDGIRDVAQYNREVFHVEQIDVLRGSAAMLFGRGQAGGVINRVSKQPGLVDHTTVSTTVGSYAYRRVTADTNKVLGENTALRITAMKTDANSSRKGVKTDREGLAQTVR
;
A
#
# COMPACT_ATOMS: atom_id res chain seq x y z
N GLU A 1 53.93 7.69 -31.04
CA GLU A 1 52.45 7.62 -31.00
C GLU A 1 52.05 7.23 -29.62
N THR A 2 51.43 8.16 -28.86
CA THR A 2 50.88 7.92 -27.56
C THR A 2 49.56 7.16 -27.70
N PRO A 3 49.32 6.04 -26.99
CA PRO A 3 48.07 5.33 -27.07
C PRO A 3 46.92 6.17 -26.53
N ALA A 4 45.83 6.27 -27.32
CA ALA A 4 44.62 6.99 -26.90
C ALA A 4 44.03 6.33 -25.67
N THR A 5 43.99 7.08 -24.57
CA THR A 5 43.30 6.65 -23.35
C THR A 5 41.79 6.69 -23.60
N THR A 6 41.19 5.55 -23.84
CA THR A 6 39.72 5.42 -23.86
C THR A 6 39.19 5.58 -22.46
N LEU A 7 38.37 6.59 -22.23
CA LEU A 7 37.64 6.78 -20.97
C LEU A 7 36.65 5.64 -20.78
N PRO A 8 36.48 5.13 -19.56
CA PRO A 8 35.48 4.09 -19.29
C PRO A 8 34.08 4.62 -19.59
N GLU A 9 33.28 3.79 -20.24
CA GLU A 9 31.89 4.09 -20.56
C GLU A 9 31.10 4.38 -19.28
N ILE A 10 30.67 5.63 -19.10
CA ILE A 10 29.78 6.00 -18.00
C ILE A 10 28.38 5.49 -18.35
N LYS A 11 28.02 4.34 -17.83
CA LYS A 11 26.63 3.85 -17.89
C LYS A 11 25.79 4.69 -16.94
N VAL A 12 25.18 5.76 -17.44
CA VAL A 12 24.11 6.46 -16.73
C VAL A 12 22.92 5.48 -16.65
N ARG A 13 22.82 4.78 -15.56
CA ARG A 13 21.58 4.07 -15.22
C ARG A 13 20.61 5.15 -14.76
N ASP A 14 19.65 5.47 -15.63
CA ASP A 14 18.45 6.20 -15.20
C ASP A 14 17.85 5.41 -14.04
N ALA A 15 17.96 5.98 -12.86
CA ALA A 15 17.32 5.46 -11.65
C ALA A 15 15.82 5.77 -11.74
N ARG A 16 15.15 5.25 -12.79
CA ARG A 16 13.70 5.18 -12.79
C ARG A 16 13.31 4.43 -11.56
N GLU A 17 12.60 5.12 -10.68
CA GLU A 17 12.02 4.53 -9.49
C GLU A 17 11.33 3.23 -9.92
N ARG A 18 11.87 2.11 -9.44
CA ARG A 18 11.28 0.82 -9.76
C ARG A 18 10.02 0.70 -8.91
N PRO A 19 8.85 0.50 -9.49
CA PRO A 19 7.58 0.49 -8.78
C PRO A 19 7.46 -0.55 -7.66
N ASN A 20 8.38 -1.46 -7.57
CA ASN A 20 8.44 -2.51 -6.55
C ASN A 20 9.75 -2.44 -5.75
N SER A 21 10.34 -1.26 -5.61
CA SER A 21 11.48 -1.04 -4.72
C SER A 21 10.97 -0.55 -3.38
N PRO A 22 11.53 -1.00 -2.24
CA PRO A 22 11.23 -0.44 -0.91
C PRO A 22 11.48 1.07 -0.81
N ASN A 23 12.18 1.65 -1.79
CA ASN A 23 12.52 3.06 -1.92
C ASN A 23 11.86 3.72 -3.14
N SER A 24 10.63 3.32 -3.49
CA SER A 24 9.95 3.82 -4.70
C SER A 24 9.54 5.30 -4.65
N GLY A 25 9.83 6.02 -3.58
CA GLY A 25 9.49 7.44 -3.44
C GLY A 25 7.97 7.69 -3.36
N TYR A 26 7.56 8.93 -3.70
CA TYR A 26 6.15 9.34 -3.57
C TYR A 26 5.29 9.07 -4.81
N GLN A 27 5.89 8.67 -5.91
CA GLN A 27 5.18 8.42 -7.16
C GLN A 27 5.42 7.00 -7.65
N SER A 28 4.35 6.25 -7.84
CA SER A 28 4.42 4.98 -8.54
C SER A 28 4.12 5.19 -10.02
N GLY A 29 5.04 4.80 -10.87
CA GLY A 29 4.84 4.81 -12.32
C GLY A 29 3.99 3.64 -12.83
N ILE A 30 3.83 2.58 -12.04
CA ILE A 30 3.12 1.36 -12.43
C ILE A 30 1.92 1.14 -11.52
N ILE A 31 0.78 0.90 -12.15
CA ILE A 31 -0.44 0.49 -11.49
C ILE A 31 -0.54 -1.03 -11.61
N THR A 32 -0.71 -1.68 -10.48
CA THR A 32 -0.95 -3.12 -10.45
C THR A 32 -2.44 -3.36 -10.40
N SER A 33 -3.07 -3.44 -11.56
CA SER A 33 -4.45 -3.90 -11.65
C SER A 33 -4.52 -5.43 -11.55
N ALA A 34 -5.68 -5.96 -11.22
CA ALA A 34 -5.91 -7.41 -11.07
C ALA A 34 -5.44 -8.27 -12.25
N LYS A 35 -5.26 -7.69 -13.43
CA LYS A 35 -4.98 -8.43 -14.67
C LYS A 35 -3.67 -8.07 -15.34
N THR A 36 -3.23 -6.83 -15.22
CA THR A 36 -2.05 -6.35 -15.94
C THR A 36 -1.33 -5.27 -15.14
N LYS A 37 0.01 -5.27 -15.22
CA LYS A 37 0.83 -4.15 -14.76
C LYS A 37 0.92 -3.14 -15.91
N GLN A 38 0.43 -1.92 -15.69
CA GLN A 38 0.43 -0.86 -16.68
C GLN A 38 1.04 0.41 -16.13
N LEU A 39 1.66 1.21 -16.97
CA LEU A 39 2.09 2.53 -16.59
C LEU A 39 0.86 3.41 -16.32
N ALA A 40 0.89 4.19 -15.25
CA ALA A 40 -0.22 5.07 -14.90
C ALA A 40 -0.64 6.02 -16.04
N LYS A 41 0.33 6.48 -16.84
CA LYS A 41 0.10 7.35 -18.01
C LYS A 41 -0.66 6.68 -19.16
N ASP A 42 -0.63 5.36 -19.23
CA ASP A 42 -1.25 4.59 -20.31
C ASP A 42 -2.68 4.14 -19.96
N ILE A 43 -3.13 4.45 -18.76
CA ILE A 43 -4.49 4.13 -18.30
C ILE A 43 -5.39 5.37 -18.45
N PRO A 44 -6.43 5.32 -19.31
CA PRO A 44 -7.30 6.46 -19.56
C PRO A 44 -8.32 6.70 -18.43
N GLN A 45 -7.84 6.73 -17.20
CA GLN A 45 -8.65 6.94 -15.98
C GLN A 45 -7.90 7.84 -14.98
N ALA A 46 -8.66 8.53 -14.13
CA ALA A 46 -8.08 9.29 -13.04
C ALA A 46 -7.63 8.32 -11.92
N ILE A 47 -6.33 8.16 -11.78
CA ILE A 47 -5.71 7.28 -10.79
C ILE A 47 -4.92 8.12 -9.79
N THR A 48 -4.97 7.71 -8.54
CA THR A 48 -4.07 8.20 -7.48
C THR A 48 -3.45 6.99 -6.80
N THR A 49 -2.14 7.00 -6.69
CA THR A 49 -1.39 5.97 -5.98
C THR A 49 -0.84 6.53 -4.69
N VAL A 50 -1.03 5.81 -3.60
CA VAL A 50 -0.40 6.04 -2.30
C VAL A 50 0.68 4.99 -2.14
N THR A 51 1.94 5.42 -2.16
CA THR A 51 3.11 4.53 -2.08
C THR A 51 3.45 4.16 -0.63
N GLU A 52 4.23 3.11 -0.43
CA GLU A 52 4.76 2.72 0.88
C GLU A 52 5.51 3.88 1.54
N GLN A 53 6.37 4.59 0.79
CA GLN A 53 7.12 5.74 1.30
C GLN A 53 6.19 6.84 1.82
N LEU A 54 5.13 7.16 1.07
CA LEU A 54 4.15 8.16 1.51
C LEU A 54 3.40 7.71 2.77
N MET A 55 3.07 6.42 2.88
CA MET A 55 2.44 5.85 4.07
C MET A 55 3.37 5.92 5.30
N LEU A 56 4.65 5.60 5.12
CA LEU A 56 5.65 5.67 6.19
C LEU A 56 5.87 7.10 6.66
N ASP A 57 6.10 8.04 5.75
CA ASP A 57 6.40 9.44 6.08
C ASP A 57 5.20 10.19 6.67
N SER A 58 3.98 9.80 6.26
CA SER A 58 2.74 10.31 6.87
C SER A 58 2.34 9.58 8.16
N ASN A 59 3.14 8.59 8.59
CA ASN A 59 2.85 7.72 9.73
C ASN A 59 1.44 7.10 9.66
N ALA A 60 1.06 6.66 8.47
CA ALA A 60 -0.23 6.04 8.22
C ALA A 60 -0.16 4.56 8.59
N ASP A 61 -0.88 4.15 9.62
CA ASP A 61 -0.95 2.77 10.10
C ASP A 61 -2.19 2.02 9.61
N THR A 62 -3.22 2.75 9.20
CA THR A 62 -4.47 2.18 8.67
C THR A 62 -4.77 2.67 7.26
N MET A 63 -5.57 1.93 6.50
CA MET A 63 -6.03 2.35 5.18
C MET A 63 -6.75 3.71 5.25
N LYS A 64 -7.52 3.96 6.29
CA LYS A 64 -8.19 5.23 6.51
C LYS A 64 -7.21 6.39 6.66
N SER A 65 -6.11 6.21 7.39
CA SER A 65 -5.07 7.24 7.53
C SER A 65 -4.30 7.44 6.23
N ALA A 66 -3.95 6.36 5.52
CA ALA A 66 -3.24 6.42 4.25
C ALA A 66 -4.02 7.16 3.15
N LEU A 67 -5.34 7.00 3.13
CA LEU A 67 -6.21 7.60 2.11
C LEU A 67 -6.76 8.99 2.49
N ARG A 68 -6.37 9.53 3.64
CA ARG A 68 -6.91 10.82 4.16
C ARG A 68 -6.75 11.97 3.18
N HIS A 69 -5.68 11.99 2.41
CA HIS A 69 -5.33 13.07 1.49
C HIS A 69 -5.74 12.80 0.03
N VAL A 70 -6.42 11.69 -0.22
CA VAL A 70 -6.88 11.35 -1.57
C VAL A 70 -8.13 12.12 -1.92
N ALA A 71 -8.05 12.95 -2.96
CA ALA A 71 -9.16 13.77 -3.39
C ALA A 71 -10.37 12.94 -3.88
N GLY A 72 -11.58 13.40 -3.56
CA GLY A 72 -12.83 12.75 -3.96
C GLY A 72 -13.17 11.50 -3.14
N LEU A 73 -12.46 11.26 -2.03
CA LEU A 73 -12.68 10.17 -1.11
C LEU A 73 -13.10 10.73 0.25
N THR A 74 -14.17 10.19 0.82
CA THR A 74 -14.64 10.54 2.15
C THR A 74 -14.90 9.29 2.97
N PHE A 75 -14.78 9.43 4.29
CA PHE A 75 -15.02 8.33 5.22
C PHE A 75 -16.31 8.58 5.99
N ASN A 76 -17.19 7.61 5.97
CA ASN A 76 -18.39 7.63 6.78
C ASN A 76 -18.08 6.97 8.13
N SER A 77 -18.65 7.52 9.20
CA SER A 77 -18.73 6.81 10.46
C SER A 77 -19.97 5.93 10.41
N GLY A 78 -19.79 4.62 10.55
CA GLY A 78 -20.90 3.73 10.78
C GLY A 78 -21.51 3.94 12.17
N GLU A 79 -22.66 3.36 12.41
CA GLU A 79 -23.32 3.39 13.69
C GLU A 79 -22.40 2.88 14.80
N GLY A 80 -22.23 3.67 15.86
CA GLY A 80 -21.27 3.38 16.93
C GLY A 80 -19.79 3.59 16.58
N GLY A 81 -19.43 4.07 15.40
CA GLY A 81 -18.05 4.35 14.98
C GLY A 81 -17.17 3.10 14.82
N ARG A 82 -17.76 1.90 14.81
CA ARG A 82 -17.04 0.62 14.85
C ARG A 82 -17.07 -0.17 13.53
N ILE A 83 -17.79 0.30 12.54
CA ILE A 83 -17.94 -0.41 11.27
C ILE A 83 -16.78 -0.03 10.35
N GLY A 84 -15.73 -0.83 10.34
CA GLY A 84 -14.64 -0.91 9.39
C GLY A 84 -14.32 0.32 8.52
N ASP A 85 -13.67 0.09 7.42
CA ASP A 85 -13.38 1.14 6.43
C ASP A 85 -14.60 1.40 5.55
N ASN A 86 -15.42 2.35 5.99
CA ASN A 86 -16.62 2.79 5.31
C ASN A 86 -16.31 4.00 4.43
N ILE A 87 -16.20 3.79 3.13
CA ILE A 87 -15.68 4.75 2.17
C ILE A 87 -16.75 5.16 1.17
N MET A 88 -16.79 6.45 0.87
CA MET A 88 -17.47 7.00 -0.31
C MET A 88 -16.43 7.53 -1.29
N LEU A 89 -16.55 7.14 -2.54
CA LEU A 89 -15.72 7.62 -3.62
C LEU A 89 -16.58 8.37 -4.63
N ARG A 90 -16.29 9.67 -4.84
CA ARG A 90 -17.08 10.58 -5.67
C ARG A 90 -18.57 10.64 -5.32
N GLY A 91 -18.92 10.54 -4.04
CA GLY A 91 -20.30 10.53 -3.57
C GLY A 91 -21.01 9.19 -3.68
N PHE A 92 -20.39 8.17 -4.27
CA PHE A 92 -20.92 6.82 -4.32
C PHE A 92 -20.40 5.99 -3.16
N TYR A 93 -21.27 5.19 -2.58
CA TYR A 93 -20.92 4.27 -1.52
C TYR A 93 -20.11 3.11 -2.08
N SER A 94 -18.85 3.00 -1.66
CA SER A 94 -17.87 2.05 -2.23
C SER A 94 -17.56 0.89 -1.28
N PHE A 95 -18.55 0.45 -0.53
CA PHE A 95 -18.40 -0.63 0.45
C PHE A 95 -17.91 -1.96 -0.15
N GLY A 96 -18.32 -2.30 -1.33
CA GLY A 96 -17.91 -3.53 -1.99
C GLY A 96 -16.80 -3.36 -3.03
N ASP A 97 -16.18 -2.19 -3.11
CA ASP A 97 -15.23 -1.84 -4.16
C ASP A 97 -13.79 -1.76 -3.64
N LEU A 98 -13.53 -2.49 -2.55
CA LEU A 98 -12.21 -2.67 -1.96
C LEU A 98 -11.62 -3.99 -2.43
N TYR A 99 -10.35 -3.95 -2.82
CA TYR A 99 -9.62 -5.10 -3.34
C TYR A 99 -8.28 -5.25 -2.63
N LEU A 100 -7.79 -6.48 -2.59
CA LEU A 100 -6.43 -6.85 -2.21
C LEU A 100 -5.85 -7.69 -3.34
N ASP A 101 -4.76 -7.22 -3.95
CA ASP A 101 -4.12 -7.87 -5.11
C ASP A 101 -5.10 -8.23 -6.24
N GLY A 102 -6.10 -7.34 -6.44
CA GLY A 102 -7.16 -7.52 -7.41
C GLY A 102 -8.28 -8.48 -7.03
N ILE A 103 -8.22 -9.09 -5.85
CA ILE A 103 -9.29 -9.93 -5.30
C ILE A 103 -10.20 -9.07 -4.44
N ARG A 104 -11.49 -9.19 -4.65
CA ARG A 104 -12.49 -8.40 -3.91
C ARG A 104 -12.52 -8.74 -2.43
N ASP A 105 -12.38 -7.72 -1.59
CA ASP A 105 -12.39 -7.81 -0.13
C ASP A 105 -13.62 -7.10 0.43
N VAL A 106 -14.72 -7.84 0.59
CA VAL A 106 -16.01 -7.30 0.99
C VAL A 106 -16.24 -7.27 2.50
N ALA A 107 -15.29 -7.76 3.29
CA ALA A 107 -15.45 -7.81 4.75
C ALA A 107 -15.40 -6.42 5.39
N GLN A 108 -16.20 -6.21 6.43
CA GLN A 108 -16.25 -4.96 7.20
C GLN A 108 -15.27 -5.02 8.37
N TYR A 109 -14.06 -4.49 8.18
CA TYR A 109 -13.04 -4.35 9.22
C TYR A 109 -12.14 -3.15 8.95
N ASN A 110 -11.40 -2.74 9.95
CA ASN A 110 -10.39 -1.69 9.79
C ASN A 110 -9.11 -2.33 9.23
N ARG A 111 -8.69 -1.89 8.07
CA ARG A 111 -7.55 -2.45 7.35
C ARG A 111 -6.27 -1.76 7.75
N GLU A 112 -5.29 -2.56 8.13
CA GLU A 112 -3.92 -2.14 8.37
C GLU A 112 -3.13 -2.09 7.07
N VAL A 113 -2.07 -1.27 7.04
CA VAL A 113 -1.23 -1.11 5.84
C VAL A 113 0.19 -1.68 5.99
N PHE A 114 0.52 -2.34 7.10
CA PHE A 114 1.87 -2.85 7.36
C PHE A 114 2.38 -3.84 6.29
N HIS A 115 1.49 -4.55 5.64
CA HIS A 115 1.77 -5.52 4.57
C HIS A 115 1.52 -4.97 3.16
N VAL A 116 1.16 -3.69 3.05
CA VAL A 116 0.79 -3.05 1.79
C VAL A 116 1.97 -2.25 1.25
N GLU A 117 2.31 -2.46 -0.02
CA GLU A 117 3.33 -1.72 -0.74
C GLU A 117 2.75 -0.46 -1.40
N GLN A 118 1.50 -0.55 -1.87
CA GLN A 118 0.86 0.48 -2.65
C GLN A 118 -0.65 0.40 -2.52
N ILE A 119 -1.32 1.56 -2.53
CA ILE A 119 -2.78 1.63 -2.63
C ILE A 119 -3.14 2.42 -3.88
N ASP A 120 -3.81 1.76 -4.81
CA ASP A 120 -4.28 2.37 -6.06
C ASP A 120 -5.75 2.75 -5.94
N VAL A 121 -6.06 4.02 -6.15
CA VAL A 121 -7.42 4.55 -6.17
C VAL A 121 -7.78 4.93 -7.60
N LEU A 122 -8.56 4.07 -8.24
CA LEU A 122 -9.07 4.27 -9.59
C LEU A 122 -10.45 4.92 -9.48
N ARG A 123 -10.64 6.07 -10.13
CA ARG A 123 -11.91 6.80 -10.10
C ARG A 123 -12.71 6.60 -11.36
N GLY A 124 -14.02 6.41 -11.20
CA GLY A 124 -14.93 6.13 -12.30
C GLY A 124 -15.09 4.65 -12.57
N SER A 125 -15.67 4.28 -13.72
CA SER A 125 -15.94 2.88 -14.04
C SER A 125 -14.65 2.10 -14.22
N ALA A 126 -14.43 1.10 -13.38
CA ALA A 126 -13.30 0.17 -13.45
C ALA A 126 -13.78 -1.26 -13.81
N ALA A 127 -14.98 -1.38 -14.37
CA ALA A 127 -15.62 -2.67 -14.62
C ALA A 127 -14.83 -3.60 -15.55
N MET A 128 -14.06 -3.07 -16.49
CA MET A 128 -13.20 -3.87 -17.36
C MET A 128 -12.06 -4.56 -16.60
N LEU A 129 -11.55 -3.93 -15.55
CA LEU A 129 -10.41 -4.42 -14.76
C LEU A 129 -10.85 -5.26 -13.57
N PHE A 130 -11.89 -4.82 -12.87
CA PHE A 130 -12.31 -5.37 -11.58
C PHE A 130 -13.70 -6.01 -11.59
N GLY A 131 -14.40 -6.00 -12.73
CA GLY A 131 -15.75 -6.55 -12.86
C GLY A 131 -16.83 -5.50 -12.55
N ARG A 132 -18.03 -5.94 -12.27
CA ARG A 132 -19.22 -5.10 -12.08
C ARG A 132 -19.27 -4.43 -10.70
N GLY A 133 -19.93 -3.30 -10.60
CA GLY A 133 -20.39 -2.72 -9.34
C GLY A 133 -19.75 -1.38 -8.96
N GLN A 134 -18.79 -0.86 -9.71
CA GLN A 134 -17.97 0.29 -9.26
C GLN A 134 -18.43 1.61 -9.90
N ALA A 135 -19.48 2.22 -9.36
CA ALA A 135 -19.95 3.51 -9.85
C ALA A 135 -18.97 4.67 -9.51
N GLY A 136 -18.43 4.67 -8.29
CA GLY A 136 -17.46 5.66 -7.83
C GLY A 136 -16.03 5.38 -8.27
N GLY A 137 -15.67 4.11 -8.35
CA GLY A 137 -14.33 3.63 -8.63
C GLY A 137 -13.94 2.44 -7.77
N VAL A 138 -12.64 2.16 -7.71
CA VAL A 138 -12.04 1.00 -7.02
C VAL A 138 -10.87 1.45 -6.18
N ILE A 139 -10.72 0.84 -5.02
CA ILE A 139 -9.52 0.95 -4.19
C ILE A 139 -8.86 -0.43 -4.12
N ASN A 140 -7.68 -0.55 -4.71
CA ASN A 140 -6.91 -1.78 -4.72
C ASN A 140 -5.66 -1.63 -3.85
N ARG A 141 -5.50 -2.49 -2.87
CA ARG A 141 -4.28 -2.61 -2.06
C ARG A 141 -3.38 -3.64 -2.70
N VAL A 142 -2.10 -3.32 -2.81
CA VAL A 142 -1.09 -4.21 -3.36
C VAL A 142 -0.21 -4.69 -2.22
N SER A 143 -0.13 -6.00 -2.05
CA SER A 143 0.71 -6.62 -1.03
C SER A 143 2.19 -6.46 -1.35
N LYS A 144 3.02 -6.28 -0.33
CA LYS A 144 4.48 -6.26 -0.43
C LYS A 144 4.98 -7.54 -1.07
N GLN A 145 5.70 -7.39 -2.17
CA GLN A 145 6.26 -8.52 -2.91
C GLN A 145 7.68 -8.83 -2.45
N PRO A 146 8.09 -10.12 -2.43
CA PRO A 146 9.46 -10.49 -2.16
C PRO A 146 10.41 -10.00 -3.26
N GLY A 147 11.50 -9.35 -2.84
CA GLY A 147 12.60 -8.95 -3.69
C GLY A 147 13.73 -9.98 -3.68
N LEU A 148 14.66 -9.87 -4.65
CA LEU A 148 15.87 -10.71 -4.72
C LEU A 148 17.06 -10.10 -3.95
N VAL A 149 16.77 -9.34 -2.89
CA VAL A 149 17.77 -8.76 -1.99
C VAL A 149 17.31 -8.96 -0.55
N ASP A 150 18.15 -9.55 0.26
CA ASP A 150 17.87 -9.72 1.69
C ASP A 150 17.78 -8.37 2.38
N HIS A 151 16.73 -8.14 3.14
CA HIS A 151 16.62 -7.00 4.03
C HIS A 151 15.74 -7.32 5.24
N THR A 152 15.99 -6.62 6.32
CA THR A 152 15.14 -6.69 7.51
C THR A 152 15.01 -5.29 8.09
N THR A 153 13.78 -4.84 8.28
CA THR A 153 13.46 -3.55 8.88
C THR A 153 12.57 -3.78 10.09
N VAL A 154 12.95 -3.20 11.22
CA VAL A 154 12.14 -3.18 12.43
C VAL A 154 11.88 -1.73 12.80
N SER A 155 10.63 -1.35 12.94
CA SER A 155 10.24 -0.01 13.34
C SER A 155 9.42 -0.04 14.61
N THR A 156 9.67 0.93 15.49
CA THR A 156 8.92 1.10 16.73
C THR A 156 8.43 2.54 16.80
N THR A 157 7.13 2.69 17.04
CA THR A 157 6.49 4.00 17.19
C THR A 157 5.85 4.09 18.57
N VAL A 158 6.06 5.20 19.25
CA VAL A 158 5.41 5.52 20.51
C VAL A 158 4.70 6.87 20.41
N GLY A 159 3.59 7.02 21.10
CA GLY A 159 2.78 8.24 21.01
C GLY A 159 1.89 8.48 22.21
N SER A 160 1.05 9.48 22.09
CA SER A 160 0.05 9.84 23.12
C SER A 160 -0.93 8.69 23.37
N TYR A 161 -1.58 8.72 24.53
CA TYR A 161 -2.54 7.68 24.94
C TYR A 161 -1.94 6.27 25.02
N ALA A 162 -0.69 6.16 25.45
CA ALA A 162 0.07 4.91 25.52
C ALA A 162 0.13 4.16 24.17
N TYR A 163 0.07 4.89 23.06
CA TYR A 163 0.25 4.31 21.74
C TYR A 163 1.64 3.68 21.63
N ARG A 164 1.66 2.41 21.27
CA ARG A 164 2.89 1.62 21.01
C ARG A 164 2.64 0.77 19.80
N ARG A 165 3.51 0.89 18.82
CA ARG A 165 3.45 0.07 17.61
C ARG A 165 4.84 -0.47 17.30
N VAL A 166 4.89 -1.76 16.99
CA VAL A 166 6.08 -2.43 16.48
C VAL A 166 5.72 -3.07 15.14
N THR A 167 6.55 -2.86 14.14
CA THR A 167 6.44 -3.53 12.85
C THR A 167 7.76 -4.17 12.50
N ALA A 168 7.71 -5.35 11.92
CA ALA A 168 8.88 -6.07 11.39
C ALA A 168 8.59 -6.47 9.94
N ASP A 169 9.54 -6.24 9.06
CA ASP A 169 9.47 -6.58 7.64
C ASP A 169 10.78 -7.24 7.24
N THR A 170 10.72 -8.52 6.90
CA THR A 170 11.90 -9.32 6.55
C THR A 170 11.69 -9.95 5.19
N ASN A 171 12.64 -9.73 4.29
CA ASN A 171 12.73 -10.37 2.99
C ASN A 171 13.98 -11.26 2.98
N LYS A 172 13.80 -12.54 2.65
CA LYS A 172 14.86 -13.52 2.57
C LYS A 172 14.89 -14.18 1.20
N VAL A 173 16.02 -14.13 0.55
CA VAL A 173 16.28 -14.83 -0.71
C VAL A 173 16.59 -16.29 -0.40
N LEU A 174 15.83 -17.20 -0.98
CA LEU A 174 15.97 -18.65 -0.78
C LEU A 174 16.64 -19.36 -1.96
N GLY A 175 16.70 -18.69 -3.12
CA GLY A 175 17.32 -19.21 -4.33
C GLY A 175 17.39 -18.12 -5.41
N GLU A 176 17.86 -18.48 -6.61
CA GLU A 176 18.07 -17.52 -7.70
C GLU A 176 16.81 -16.73 -8.08
N ASN A 177 15.65 -17.38 -8.01
CA ASN A 177 14.35 -16.79 -8.38
C ASN A 177 13.30 -16.93 -7.26
N THR A 178 13.71 -17.42 -6.09
CA THR A 178 12.78 -17.69 -4.96
C THR A 178 13.13 -16.80 -3.79
N ALA A 179 12.15 -16.12 -3.27
CA ALA A 179 12.28 -15.28 -2.07
C ALA A 179 11.02 -15.36 -1.21
N LEU A 180 11.18 -15.17 0.08
CA LEU A 180 10.12 -15.12 1.08
C LEU A 180 10.14 -13.75 1.76
N ARG A 181 8.99 -13.10 1.84
CA ARG A 181 8.82 -11.88 2.64
C ARG A 181 7.79 -12.11 3.73
N ILE A 182 8.15 -11.76 4.95
CA ILE A 182 7.30 -11.86 6.13
C ILE A 182 7.19 -10.46 6.74
N THR A 183 5.97 -10.01 6.93
CA THR A 183 5.68 -8.75 7.64
C THR A 183 4.81 -9.05 8.85
N ALA A 184 5.15 -8.46 9.98
CA ALA A 184 4.40 -8.60 11.23
C ALA A 184 4.20 -7.24 11.88
N MET A 185 3.11 -7.08 12.62
CA MET A 185 2.87 -5.90 13.41
C MET A 185 2.14 -6.21 14.70
N LYS A 186 2.39 -5.37 15.72
CA LYS A 186 1.58 -5.27 16.92
C LYS A 186 1.38 -3.82 17.29
N THR A 187 0.14 -3.45 17.59
CA THR A 187 -0.24 -2.11 18.03
C THR A 187 -1.09 -2.21 19.28
N ASP A 188 -0.72 -1.45 20.31
CA ASP A 188 -1.48 -1.27 21.53
C ASP A 188 -1.65 0.23 21.79
N ALA A 189 -2.87 0.68 22.06
CA ALA A 189 -3.16 2.09 22.32
C ALA A 189 -4.43 2.25 23.15
N ASN A 190 -4.43 3.28 23.98
CA ASN A 190 -5.65 3.79 24.58
C ASN A 190 -6.28 4.83 23.65
N SER A 191 -7.57 5.07 23.79
CA SER A 191 -8.26 6.17 23.12
C SER A 191 -8.35 7.38 24.04
N SER A 192 -8.57 8.56 23.47
CA SER A 192 -9.01 9.75 24.21
C SER A 192 -10.35 9.55 24.95
N ARG A 193 -11.11 8.55 24.53
CA ARG A 193 -12.36 8.15 25.20
C ARG A 193 -12.06 7.14 26.29
N LYS A 194 -12.58 7.37 27.49
CA LYS A 194 -12.42 6.47 28.63
C LYS A 194 -12.99 5.07 28.31
N GLY A 195 -12.20 4.02 28.57
CA GLY A 195 -12.62 2.63 28.39
C GLY A 195 -12.51 2.08 26.96
N VAL A 196 -12.03 2.88 25.98
CA VAL A 196 -11.80 2.42 24.62
C VAL A 196 -10.30 2.13 24.44
N LYS A 197 -9.98 0.90 24.06
CA LYS A 197 -8.61 0.45 23.77
C LYS A 197 -8.54 -0.10 22.36
N THR A 198 -7.38 -0.01 21.75
CA THR A 198 -7.03 -0.63 20.49
C THR A 198 -5.90 -1.62 20.75
N ASP A 199 -6.14 -2.87 20.46
CA ASP A 199 -5.11 -3.93 20.43
C ASP A 199 -5.25 -4.64 19.08
N ARG A 200 -4.18 -4.63 18.28
CA ARG A 200 -4.14 -5.21 16.94
C ARG A 200 -2.83 -5.94 16.74
N GLU A 201 -2.93 -7.07 16.14
CA GLU A 201 -1.78 -7.84 15.68
C GLU A 201 -2.03 -8.37 14.27
N GLY A 202 -0.97 -8.52 13.52
CA GLY A 202 -1.05 -8.99 12.15
C GLY A 202 0.22 -9.67 11.70
N LEU A 203 0.05 -10.69 10.86
CA LEU A 203 1.12 -11.40 10.19
C LEU A 203 0.71 -11.58 8.72
N ALA A 204 1.59 -11.23 7.81
CA ALA A 204 1.42 -11.50 6.40
C ALA A 204 2.70 -12.10 5.82
N GLN A 205 2.53 -13.00 4.87
CA GLN A 205 3.65 -13.65 4.18
C GLN A 205 3.38 -13.70 2.67
N THR A 206 4.42 -13.46 1.90
CA THR A 206 4.40 -13.57 0.44
C THR A 206 5.61 -14.35 -0.03
N VAL A 207 5.43 -15.15 -1.07
CA VAL A 207 6.47 -16.00 -1.66
C VAL A 207 6.54 -15.71 -3.16
N ARG A 208 7.75 -15.70 -3.68
CA ARG A 208 8.05 -15.59 -5.11
C ARG A 208 8.75 -16.83 -5.57
#